data_f24f0697dc25614f795ec43bca5df8bb
#
_entry.id   f24f0697dc25614f795ec43bca5df8bb
#
_cell.length_a   1.000
_cell.length_b   1.000
_cell.length_c   1.000
_cell.angle_alpha   90.00
_cell.angle_beta   90.00
_cell.angle_gamma   90.00
#
_symmetry.space_group_name_H-M   'P 1'
#
loop_
_entity.id
_entity.type
_entity.pdbx_description
1 polymer ?
#
loop_
_entity_poly.entity_id
_entity_poly.type
_entity_poly.pdbx_seq_one_letter_code
_entity_poly.pdbx_strand_id
1 'polypeptide(L)'
;MTAEAAGAARPLRIAIVSYYLPSTSKQGIGYQVHELATELARRGHDVTVLSDCPAVDGAVYGHRHVRMTGSLRTFRFALALRRVDLSSYDVLHAWGDDYWLWRRRVPRHVRTLAGSCFEEARTIKGVKEKTRMVLLGLSEVLASLVADRTVVISPETRRWYPWVRDVVPCGTDVSRFRPDAARRADHPVVLFVGYWRGRKRGEELARQFQETVLPKHPDAELWMVSQDVPDDVGPGVRALGRLTDDELALAFQQAWAFCLPSDYEGFGIPYVEAMASGLPVVATPNPGARYVTDGGRTAVVVPLEDVGTALAELLADDARREELAASALERVQEFTLESVVDRYEALYRA
;
A
#
# COMPACT_ATOMS: atom_id res chain seq x y z
N MET A 1 -28.58 39.13 2.35
CA MET A 1 -27.74 38.58 1.26
C MET A 1 -27.21 37.26 1.75
N THR A 2 -27.90 36.21 1.36
CA THR A 2 -27.59 34.81 1.72
C THR A 2 -26.37 34.37 0.92
N ALA A 3 -25.31 33.90 1.62
CA ALA A 3 -24.17 33.26 0.99
C ALA A 3 -24.68 32.02 0.25
N GLU A 4 -24.50 32.01 -1.06
CA GLU A 4 -24.73 30.85 -1.91
C GLU A 4 -23.93 29.67 -1.39
N ALA A 5 -24.65 28.61 -1.01
CA ALA A 5 -24.05 27.31 -0.74
C ALA A 5 -23.32 26.88 -2.03
N ALA A 6 -22.00 26.81 -1.98
CA ALA A 6 -21.19 26.21 -3.03
C ALA A 6 -21.79 24.83 -3.29
N GLY A 7 -22.30 24.61 -4.51
CA GLY A 7 -23.07 23.44 -4.87
C GLY A 7 -22.28 22.16 -4.61
N ALA A 8 -22.71 21.38 -3.64
CA ALA A 8 -22.17 20.05 -3.39
C ALA A 8 -22.28 19.25 -4.70
N ALA A 9 -21.15 18.75 -5.19
CA ALA A 9 -21.12 18.01 -6.43
C ALA A 9 -22.03 16.77 -6.31
N ARG A 10 -22.82 16.48 -7.35
CA ARG A 10 -23.78 15.36 -7.37
C ARG A 10 -23.11 14.04 -6.93
N PRO A 11 -23.75 13.28 -6.02
CA PRO A 11 -23.33 11.92 -5.72
C PRO A 11 -23.21 11.06 -6.98
N LEU A 12 -22.17 10.23 -7.06
CA LEU A 12 -21.92 9.29 -8.15
C LEU A 12 -22.25 7.87 -7.71
N ARG A 13 -22.70 7.05 -8.64
CA ARG A 13 -22.81 5.61 -8.47
C ARG A 13 -21.54 4.97 -9.02
N ILE A 14 -20.73 4.39 -8.12
CA ILE A 14 -19.37 3.93 -8.41
C ILE A 14 -19.29 2.41 -8.23
N ALA A 15 -18.92 1.70 -9.30
CA ALA A 15 -18.51 0.31 -9.21
C ALA A 15 -16.99 0.22 -9.09
N ILE A 16 -16.47 -0.36 -8.01
CA ILE A 16 -15.05 -0.64 -7.85
C ILE A 16 -14.80 -2.13 -8.08
N VAL A 17 -13.87 -2.46 -8.96
CA VAL A 17 -13.47 -3.84 -9.25
C VAL A 17 -12.13 -4.13 -8.58
N SER A 18 -12.11 -5.15 -7.73
CA SER A 18 -10.90 -5.70 -7.13
C SER A 18 -11.05 -7.19 -6.85
N TYR A 19 -10.09 -7.99 -7.28
CA TYR A 19 -10.09 -9.41 -6.95
C TYR A 19 -9.97 -9.65 -5.44
N TYR A 20 -9.20 -8.81 -4.76
CA TYR A 20 -8.86 -8.93 -3.34
C TYR A 20 -9.60 -7.93 -2.48
N LEU A 21 -10.03 -8.38 -1.28
CA LEU A 21 -10.49 -7.55 -0.16
C LEU A 21 -9.90 -8.08 1.16
N PRO A 22 -9.80 -7.26 2.21
CA PRO A 22 -9.19 -7.65 3.48
C PRO A 22 -9.97 -8.69 4.27
N SER A 23 -11.20 -9.03 3.87
CA SER A 23 -12.02 -10.10 4.49
C SER A 23 -11.34 -11.47 4.45
N THR A 24 -10.58 -11.78 3.39
CA THR A 24 -9.84 -13.04 3.25
C THR A 24 -8.43 -12.88 2.74
N SER A 25 -8.15 -11.82 1.99
CA SER A 25 -6.83 -11.53 1.43
C SER A 25 -6.06 -10.54 2.32
N LYS A 26 -4.77 -10.74 2.45
CA LYS A 26 -3.86 -9.85 3.18
C LYS A 26 -2.96 -9.04 2.24
N GLN A 27 -3.35 -8.91 1.00
CA GLN A 27 -2.64 -8.08 0.03
C GLN A 27 -2.99 -6.60 0.23
N GLY A 28 -1.99 -5.74 0.21
CA GLY A 28 -2.15 -4.29 0.44
C GLY A 28 -3.14 -3.62 -0.51
N ILE A 29 -3.28 -4.15 -1.76
CA ILE A 29 -4.28 -3.67 -2.71
C ILE A 29 -5.71 -3.81 -2.17
N GLY A 30 -6.03 -4.93 -1.50
CA GLY A 30 -7.36 -5.15 -0.92
C GLY A 30 -7.70 -4.14 0.17
N TYR A 31 -6.73 -3.77 0.99
CA TYR A 31 -6.89 -2.70 1.99
C TYR A 31 -7.09 -1.34 1.32
N GLN A 32 -6.30 -1.00 0.29
CA GLN A 32 -6.44 0.26 -0.44
C GLN A 32 -7.82 0.42 -1.08
N VAL A 33 -8.36 -0.65 -1.65
CA VAL A 33 -9.72 -0.65 -2.23
C VAL A 33 -10.78 -0.49 -1.14
N HIS A 34 -10.60 -1.15 0.00
CA HIS A 34 -11.52 -1.04 1.13
C HIS A 34 -11.57 0.38 1.70
N GLU A 35 -10.41 0.99 1.94
CA GLU A 35 -10.30 2.36 2.45
C GLU A 35 -10.85 3.39 1.47
N LEU A 36 -10.50 3.28 0.19
CA LEU A 36 -11.04 4.14 -0.87
C LEU A 36 -12.56 4.04 -0.96
N ALA A 37 -13.11 2.81 -1.00
CA ALA A 37 -14.55 2.59 -1.08
C ALA A 37 -15.28 3.12 0.15
N THR A 38 -14.70 2.95 1.34
CA THR A 38 -15.22 3.44 2.61
C THR A 38 -15.28 4.97 2.61
N GLU A 39 -14.20 5.63 2.22
CA GLU A 39 -14.14 7.09 2.23
C GLU A 39 -15.06 7.70 1.17
N LEU A 40 -15.13 7.14 -0.04
CA LEU A 40 -16.09 7.58 -1.07
C LEU A 40 -17.55 7.43 -0.60
N ALA A 41 -17.87 6.33 0.09
CA ALA A 41 -19.21 6.14 0.65
C ALA A 41 -19.53 7.15 1.76
N ARG A 42 -18.55 7.46 2.63
CA ARG A 42 -18.67 8.51 3.67
C ARG A 42 -18.89 9.90 3.07
N ARG A 43 -18.34 10.17 1.90
CA ARG A 43 -18.56 11.41 1.13
C ARG A 43 -19.92 11.45 0.41
N GLY A 44 -20.74 10.41 0.58
CA GLY A 44 -22.11 10.35 0.06
C GLY A 44 -22.25 9.76 -1.33
N HIS A 45 -21.20 9.13 -1.88
CA HIS A 45 -21.32 8.35 -3.12
C HIS A 45 -21.99 6.99 -2.87
N ASP A 46 -22.71 6.47 -3.87
CA ASP A 46 -23.23 5.11 -3.89
C ASP A 46 -22.16 4.17 -4.45
N VAL A 47 -21.42 3.51 -3.55
CA VAL A 47 -20.25 2.68 -3.89
C VAL A 47 -20.60 1.21 -3.78
N THR A 48 -20.29 0.42 -4.80
CA THR A 48 -20.38 -1.04 -4.80
C THR A 48 -19.04 -1.66 -5.20
N VAL A 49 -18.49 -2.52 -4.34
CA VAL A 49 -17.26 -3.27 -4.65
C VAL A 49 -17.61 -4.65 -5.21
N LEU A 50 -17.05 -4.96 -6.39
CA LEU A 50 -17.14 -6.25 -7.08
C LEU A 50 -15.87 -7.04 -6.80
N SER A 51 -15.96 -8.17 -6.09
CA SER A 51 -14.79 -8.93 -5.62
C SER A 51 -15.03 -10.43 -5.61
N ASP A 52 -13.96 -11.24 -5.70
CA ASP A 52 -13.98 -12.70 -5.43
C ASP A 52 -13.93 -12.99 -3.91
N CYS A 53 -13.53 -12.02 -3.09
CA CYS A 53 -13.58 -12.11 -1.62
C CYS A 53 -15.01 -11.85 -1.10
N PRO A 54 -15.39 -12.40 0.06
CA PRO A 54 -16.61 -12.03 0.77
C PRO A 54 -16.64 -10.54 1.13
N ALA A 55 -17.81 -10.05 1.55
CA ALA A 55 -17.92 -8.71 2.12
C ALA A 55 -16.99 -8.53 3.33
N VAL A 56 -16.52 -7.31 3.53
CA VAL A 56 -15.80 -6.93 4.76
C VAL A 56 -16.83 -6.62 5.82
N ASP A 57 -16.66 -7.16 7.00
CA ASP A 57 -17.56 -6.92 8.13
C ASP A 57 -17.56 -5.42 8.50
N GLY A 58 -18.76 -4.86 8.69
CA GLY A 58 -18.92 -3.44 8.99
C GLY A 58 -18.65 -2.46 7.83
N ALA A 59 -18.43 -2.93 6.59
CA ALA A 59 -18.26 -2.06 5.45
C ALA A 59 -19.49 -1.18 5.21
N VAL A 60 -19.26 0.12 4.96
CA VAL A 60 -20.32 1.13 4.69
C VAL A 60 -20.68 1.28 3.21
N TYR A 61 -20.05 0.48 2.36
CA TYR A 61 -20.31 0.41 0.91
C TYR A 61 -21.00 -0.91 0.54
N GLY A 62 -21.69 -0.94 -0.59
CA GLY A 62 -22.30 -2.13 -1.16
C GLY A 62 -21.24 -3.13 -1.63
N HIS A 63 -21.55 -4.42 -1.57
CA HIS A 63 -20.67 -5.49 -2.04
C HIS A 63 -21.40 -6.45 -2.96
N ARG A 64 -20.77 -6.84 -4.04
CA ARG A 64 -21.23 -7.86 -4.96
C ARG A 64 -20.18 -8.95 -5.12
N HIS A 65 -20.45 -10.13 -4.55
CA HIS A 65 -19.54 -11.28 -4.61
C HIS A 65 -19.57 -11.91 -6.01
N VAL A 66 -18.43 -11.92 -6.70
CA VAL A 66 -18.21 -12.57 -7.99
C VAL A 66 -17.29 -13.77 -7.79
N ARG A 67 -17.84 -14.82 -7.16
CA ARG A 67 -17.10 -16.00 -6.72
C ARG A 67 -16.49 -16.78 -7.87
N MET A 68 -15.18 -17.08 -7.78
CA MET A 68 -14.46 -17.92 -8.71
C MET A 68 -13.93 -19.19 -8.06
N THR A 69 -14.00 -20.30 -8.79
CA THR A 69 -13.48 -21.59 -8.34
C THR A 69 -12.56 -22.21 -9.40
N GLY A 70 -11.63 -23.06 -8.99
CA GLY A 70 -10.72 -23.77 -9.90
C GLY A 70 -9.45 -23.00 -10.29
N SER A 71 -8.75 -23.45 -11.32
CA SER A 71 -7.53 -22.85 -11.83
C SER A 71 -7.81 -21.56 -12.64
N LEU A 72 -6.79 -20.70 -12.81
CA LEU A 72 -6.85 -19.43 -13.57
C LEU A 72 -7.94 -18.47 -13.08
N ARG A 73 -8.13 -18.37 -11.75
CA ARG A 73 -9.21 -17.59 -11.13
C ARG A 73 -9.24 -16.12 -11.58
N THR A 74 -8.09 -15.45 -11.66
CA THR A 74 -8.00 -14.04 -12.09
C THR A 74 -8.53 -13.84 -13.50
N PHE A 75 -8.14 -14.68 -14.46
CA PHE A 75 -8.69 -14.62 -15.83
C PHE A 75 -10.19 -14.92 -15.88
N ARG A 76 -10.65 -15.89 -15.08
CA ARG A 76 -12.08 -16.24 -15.01
C ARG A 76 -12.90 -15.16 -14.34
N PHE A 77 -12.34 -14.47 -13.32
CA PHE A 77 -12.97 -13.34 -12.69
C PHE A 77 -13.16 -12.19 -13.70
N ALA A 78 -12.11 -11.81 -14.41
CA ALA A 78 -12.18 -10.80 -15.46
C ALA A 78 -13.23 -11.15 -16.55
N LEU A 79 -13.38 -12.44 -16.90
CA LEU A 79 -14.39 -12.88 -17.83
C LEU A 79 -15.80 -12.84 -17.22
N ALA A 80 -15.96 -13.20 -15.96
CA ALA A 80 -17.25 -13.18 -15.26
C ALA A 80 -17.79 -11.74 -15.11
N LEU A 81 -16.92 -10.75 -14.92
CA LEU A 81 -17.30 -9.32 -14.88
C LEU A 81 -18.04 -8.87 -16.15
N ARG A 82 -17.82 -9.51 -17.30
CA ARG A 82 -18.57 -9.21 -18.53
C ARG A 82 -20.08 -9.49 -18.42
N ARG A 83 -20.48 -10.36 -17.51
CA ARG A 83 -21.89 -10.72 -17.26
C ARG A 83 -22.55 -9.83 -16.21
N VAL A 84 -21.77 -8.98 -15.54
CA VAL A 84 -22.27 -8.02 -14.57
C VAL A 84 -22.89 -6.86 -15.32
N ASP A 85 -24.13 -6.49 -14.99
CA ASP A 85 -24.71 -5.27 -15.49
C ASP A 85 -24.07 -4.07 -14.79
N LEU A 86 -23.42 -3.22 -15.57
CA LEU A 86 -22.74 -2.00 -15.13
C LEU A 86 -23.46 -0.73 -15.62
N SER A 87 -24.60 -0.85 -16.31
CA SER A 87 -25.30 0.29 -16.93
C SER A 87 -25.86 1.30 -15.91
N SER A 88 -26.08 0.86 -14.68
CA SER A 88 -26.59 1.72 -13.61
C SER A 88 -25.52 2.56 -12.93
N TYR A 89 -24.23 2.33 -13.17
CA TYR A 89 -23.14 3.08 -12.55
C TYR A 89 -22.70 4.25 -13.43
N ASP A 90 -22.31 5.34 -12.78
CA ASP A 90 -21.72 6.51 -13.44
C ASP A 90 -20.22 6.29 -13.68
N VAL A 91 -19.55 5.51 -12.80
CA VAL A 91 -18.10 5.23 -12.84
C VAL A 91 -17.85 3.75 -12.63
N LEU A 92 -16.91 3.20 -13.42
CA LEU A 92 -16.23 1.95 -13.17
C LEU A 92 -14.79 2.24 -12.81
N HIS A 93 -14.37 1.90 -11.59
CA HIS A 93 -12.98 2.02 -11.16
C HIS A 93 -12.38 0.64 -10.94
N ALA A 94 -11.42 0.24 -11.76
CA ALA A 94 -10.78 -1.06 -11.69
C ALA A 94 -9.37 -0.98 -11.05
N TRP A 95 -9.15 -1.80 -10.03
CA TRP A 95 -7.84 -2.04 -9.41
C TRP A 95 -7.24 -3.37 -9.90
N GLY A 96 -7.29 -3.59 -11.21
CA GLY A 96 -6.94 -4.82 -11.88
C GLY A 96 -8.15 -5.63 -12.35
N ASP A 97 -7.88 -6.74 -13.03
CA ASP A 97 -8.84 -7.76 -13.43
C ASP A 97 -9.99 -7.32 -14.36
N ASP A 98 -9.89 -6.13 -14.97
CA ASP A 98 -10.85 -5.57 -15.91
C ASP A 98 -10.50 -5.82 -17.39
N TYR A 99 -9.58 -6.70 -17.67
CA TYR A 99 -8.98 -6.97 -19.01
C TYR A 99 -9.97 -7.20 -20.15
N TRP A 100 -11.17 -7.70 -19.84
CA TRP A 100 -12.19 -8.03 -20.82
C TRP A 100 -13.39 -7.10 -20.79
N LEU A 101 -13.32 -5.95 -20.09
CA LEU A 101 -14.41 -4.98 -19.97
C LEU A 101 -14.47 -3.95 -21.10
N TRP A 102 -13.65 -4.06 -22.12
CA TRP A 102 -13.74 -3.23 -23.31
C TRP A 102 -15.15 -3.28 -23.94
N ARG A 103 -15.62 -2.12 -24.45
CA ARG A 103 -16.97 -1.89 -24.97
C ARG A 103 -18.11 -1.96 -23.92
N ARG A 104 -17.83 -1.74 -22.64
CA ARG A 104 -18.87 -1.62 -21.63
C ARG A 104 -19.49 -0.22 -21.65
N ARG A 105 -20.83 -0.14 -21.42
CA ARG A 105 -21.57 1.11 -21.33
C ARG A 105 -21.54 1.65 -19.90
N VAL A 106 -20.40 2.18 -19.53
CA VAL A 106 -20.20 2.96 -18.31
C VAL A 106 -19.69 4.32 -18.73
N PRO A 107 -20.24 5.42 -18.25
CA PRO A 107 -19.85 6.76 -18.68
C PRO A 107 -18.38 7.08 -18.46
N ARG A 108 -17.80 6.56 -17.38
CA ARG A 108 -16.39 6.77 -17.02
C ARG A 108 -15.75 5.47 -16.56
N HIS A 109 -14.69 5.03 -17.23
CA HIS A 109 -13.86 3.91 -16.84
C HIS A 109 -12.47 4.39 -16.40
N VAL A 110 -12.18 4.27 -15.11
CA VAL A 110 -10.87 4.59 -14.50
C VAL A 110 -10.18 3.28 -14.13
N ARG A 111 -8.88 3.20 -14.41
CA ARG A 111 -8.06 2.03 -14.04
C ARG A 111 -6.86 2.46 -13.21
N THR A 112 -6.61 1.79 -12.10
CA THR A 112 -5.40 1.93 -11.28
C THR A 112 -4.49 0.74 -11.48
N LEU A 113 -3.22 1.00 -11.82
CA LEU A 113 -2.14 0.04 -11.89
C LEU A 113 -1.33 0.10 -10.60
N ALA A 114 -1.51 -0.89 -9.74
CA ALA A 114 -0.84 -0.99 -8.43
C ALA A 114 0.59 -1.56 -8.51
N GLY A 115 1.08 -1.82 -9.70
CA GLY A 115 2.39 -2.38 -10.01
C GLY A 115 2.44 -2.80 -11.46
N SER A 116 3.39 -3.68 -11.80
CA SER A 116 3.47 -4.28 -13.13
C SER A 116 3.74 -5.76 -13.04
N CYS A 117 2.89 -6.55 -13.70
CA CYS A 117 3.12 -7.99 -13.85
C CYS A 117 4.42 -8.31 -14.60
N PHE A 118 4.91 -7.41 -15.44
CA PHE A 118 6.23 -7.55 -16.08
C PHE A 118 7.37 -7.43 -15.09
N GLU A 119 7.28 -6.53 -14.11
CA GLU A 119 8.30 -6.40 -13.04
C GLU A 119 8.29 -7.64 -12.14
N GLU A 120 7.11 -8.12 -11.75
CA GLU A 120 7.00 -9.36 -11.00
C GLU A 120 7.58 -10.56 -11.76
N ALA A 121 7.34 -10.65 -13.08
CA ALA A 121 7.88 -11.70 -13.93
C ALA A 121 9.43 -11.75 -13.93
N ARG A 122 10.11 -10.63 -13.65
CA ARG A 122 11.59 -10.59 -13.57
C ARG A 122 12.12 -11.25 -12.31
N THR A 123 11.36 -11.21 -11.21
CA THR A 123 11.76 -11.76 -9.91
C THR A 123 11.39 -13.22 -9.74
N ILE A 124 10.46 -13.74 -10.53
CA ILE A 124 9.96 -15.12 -10.45
C ILE A 124 10.93 -16.08 -11.13
N LYS A 125 11.30 -17.17 -10.43
CA LYS A 125 12.21 -18.20 -10.93
C LYS A 125 11.51 -19.31 -11.75
N GLY A 126 10.22 -19.55 -11.56
CA GLY A 126 9.46 -20.63 -12.22
C GLY A 126 8.97 -20.24 -13.61
N VAL A 127 9.30 -21.03 -14.66
CA VAL A 127 8.91 -20.73 -16.06
C VAL A 127 7.41 -20.60 -16.22
N LYS A 128 6.60 -21.51 -15.64
CA LYS A 128 5.13 -21.47 -15.70
C LYS A 128 4.56 -20.18 -15.11
N GLU A 129 5.00 -19.81 -13.91
CA GLU A 129 4.54 -18.58 -13.24
C GLU A 129 5.05 -17.33 -13.95
N LYS A 130 6.27 -17.34 -14.44
CA LYS A 130 6.83 -16.25 -15.25
C LYS A 130 5.99 -16.05 -16.52
N THR A 131 5.64 -17.12 -17.24
CA THR A 131 4.79 -17.03 -18.44
C THR A 131 3.42 -16.48 -18.08
N ARG A 132 2.82 -16.93 -16.97
CA ARG A 132 1.54 -16.40 -16.48
C ARG A 132 1.61 -14.90 -16.23
N MET A 133 2.66 -14.43 -15.57
CA MET A 133 2.83 -13.01 -15.27
C MET A 133 3.05 -12.16 -16.53
N VAL A 134 3.77 -12.68 -17.52
CA VAL A 134 3.93 -11.99 -18.81
C VAL A 134 2.58 -11.87 -19.54
N LEU A 135 1.76 -12.93 -19.55
CA LEU A 135 0.41 -12.89 -20.16
C LEU A 135 -0.52 -11.91 -19.42
N LEU A 136 -0.44 -11.86 -18.09
CA LEU A 136 -1.15 -10.86 -17.30
C LEU A 136 -0.66 -9.44 -17.64
N GLY A 137 0.65 -9.22 -17.74
CA GLY A 137 1.23 -7.94 -18.13
C GLY A 137 0.75 -7.46 -19.51
N LEU A 138 0.66 -8.34 -20.49
CA LEU A 138 0.07 -8.01 -21.79
C LEU A 138 -1.42 -7.64 -21.66
N SER A 139 -2.16 -8.33 -20.79
CA SER A 139 -3.55 -8.01 -20.51
C SER A 139 -3.69 -6.64 -19.79
N GLU A 140 -2.77 -6.31 -18.89
CA GLU A 140 -2.69 -4.98 -18.25
C GLU A 140 -2.45 -3.87 -19.26
N VAL A 141 -1.54 -4.08 -20.22
CA VAL A 141 -1.30 -3.12 -21.32
C VAL A 141 -2.61 -2.88 -22.09
N LEU A 142 -3.27 -3.95 -22.52
CA LEU A 142 -4.53 -3.82 -23.26
C LEU A 142 -5.59 -3.07 -22.43
N ALA A 143 -5.77 -3.44 -21.17
CA ALA A 143 -6.75 -2.81 -20.29
C ALA A 143 -6.44 -1.32 -20.05
N SER A 144 -5.15 -0.98 -19.93
CA SER A 144 -4.71 0.42 -19.75
C SER A 144 -4.99 1.32 -20.96
N LEU A 145 -5.11 0.73 -22.15
CA LEU A 145 -5.43 1.44 -23.40
C LEU A 145 -6.94 1.55 -23.65
N VAL A 146 -7.74 0.72 -22.95
CA VAL A 146 -9.20 0.66 -23.13
C VAL A 146 -9.94 1.53 -22.10
N ALA A 147 -9.36 1.75 -20.92
CA ALA A 147 -9.92 2.63 -19.92
C ALA A 147 -9.86 4.11 -20.38
N ASP A 148 -10.85 4.91 -20.02
CA ASP A 148 -10.88 6.35 -20.33
C ASP A 148 -9.73 7.09 -19.65
N ARG A 149 -9.38 6.65 -18.44
CA ARG A 149 -8.24 7.12 -17.66
C ARG A 149 -7.53 5.95 -16.99
N THR A 150 -6.23 5.89 -17.18
CA THR A 150 -5.36 4.96 -16.44
C THR A 150 -4.40 5.75 -15.58
N VAL A 151 -4.28 5.37 -14.30
CA VAL A 151 -3.34 5.93 -13.35
C VAL A 151 -2.40 4.86 -12.81
N VAL A 152 -1.23 5.27 -12.35
CA VAL A 152 -0.28 4.42 -11.64
C VAL A 152 -0.12 4.92 -10.20
N ILE A 153 0.21 4.00 -9.26
CA ILE A 153 0.39 4.38 -7.85
C ILE A 153 1.77 5.01 -7.57
N SER A 154 2.72 4.87 -8.48
CA SER A 154 4.05 5.46 -8.36
C SER A 154 4.63 5.80 -9.74
N PRO A 155 5.52 6.81 -9.84
CA PRO A 155 6.20 7.13 -11.10
C PRO A 155 7.00 5.97 -11.70
N GLU A 156 7.54 5.08 -10.87
CA GLU A 156 8.31 3.91 -11.32
C GLU A 156 7.46 2.90 -12.09
N THR A 157 6.19 2.76 -11.75
CA THR A 157 5.25 1.90 -12.51
C THR A 157 5.10 2.39 -13.95
N ARG A 158 5.25 3.70 -14.21
CA ARG A 158 5.20 4.30 -15.56
C ARG A 158 6.27 3.75 -16.51
N ARG A 159 7.37 3.23 -15.98
CA ARG A 159 8.42 2.60 -16.80
C ARG A 159 7.85 1.50 -17.71
N TRP A 160 6.84 0.80 -17.24
CA TRP A 160 6.18 -0.27 -17.98
C TRP A 160 5.00 0.20 -18.82
N TYR A 161 4.46 1.39 -18.47
CA TYR A 161 3.29 2.01 -19.11
C TYR A 161 3.57 3.48 -19.44
N PRO A 162 4.48 3.76 -20.40
CA PRO A 162 4.98 5.12 -20.65
C PRO A 162 3.90 6.09 -21.17
N TRP A 163 2.79 5.60 -21.67
CA TRP A 163 1.63 6.40 -22.08
C TRP A 163 0.75 6.85 -20.92
N VAL A 164 0.88 6.22 -19.73
CA VAL A 164 0.14 6.63 -18.52
C VAL A 164 0.83 7.85 -17.91
N ARG A 165 0.09 8.95 -17.78
CA ARG A 165 0.63 10.23 -17.28
C ARG A 165 0.30 10.47 -15.81
N ASP A 166 -0.88 10.06 -15.39
CA ASP A 166 -1.43 10.38 -14.08
C ASP A 166 -0.88 9.43 -13.01
N VAL A 167 -0.45 10.02 -11.89
CA VAL A 167 0.01 9.28 -10.70
C VAL A 167 -0.95 9.59 -9.56
N VAL A 168 -1.63 8.57 -9.07
CA VAL A 168 -2.44 8.64 -7.84
C VAL A 168 -1.87 7.62 -6.86
N PRO A 169 -1.20 8.06 -5.78
CA PRO A 169 -0.54 7.17 -4.82
C PRO A 169 -1.55 6.35 -4.01
N CYS A 170 -1.07 5.40 -3.24
CA CYS A 170 -1.86 4.75 -2.21
C CYS A 170 -2.15 5.74 -1.07
N GLY A 171 -3.37 5.69 -0.54
CA GLY A 171 -3.78 6.49 0.60
C GLY A 171 -3.46 5.80 1.93
N THR A 172 -3.27 6.60 2.97
CA THR A 172 -3.12 6.13 4.35
C THR A 172 -4.02 6.94 5.27
N ASP A 173 -4.70 6.25 6.18
CA ASP A 173 -5.53 6.87 7.21
C ASP A 173 -4.64 7.50 8.30
N VAL A 174 -4.38 8.79 8.17
CA VAL A 174 -3.59 9.57 9.14
C VAL A 174 -4.32 9.83 10.46
N SER A 175 -5.58 9.50 10.58
CA SER A 175 -6.29 9.53 11.86
C SER A 175 -5.93 8.32 12.73
N ARG A 176 -5.65 7.19 12.09
CA ARG A 176 -5.18 5.95 12.72
C ARG A 176 -3.68 5.96 12.93
N PHE A 177 -2.92 6.21 11.86
CA PHE A 177 -1.46 6.32 11.90
C PHE A 177 -1.07 7.78 12.16
N ARG A 178 -0.79 8.10 13.41
CA ARG A 178 -0.45 9.45 13.87
C ARG A 178 0.54 9.40 15.02
N PRO A 179 1.35 10.45 15.20
CA PRO A 179 2.25 10.52 16.36
C PRO A 179 1.47 10.52 17.67
N ASP A 180 2.02 9.81 18.66
CA ASP A 180 1.56 9.88 20.05
C ASP A 180 2.77 9.76 20.98
N ALA A 181 3.31 10.89 21.39
CA ALA A 181 4.51 10.94 22.24
C ALA A 181 4.31 10.26 23.61
N ALA A 182 3.06 10.24 24.12
CA ALA A 182 2.76 9.61 25.40
C ALA A 182 2.83 8.08 25.37
N ARG A 183 2.79 7.51 24.16
CA ARG A 183 2.84 6.05 23.95
C ARG A 183 4.22 5.55 23.57
N ARG A 184 5.16 6.46 23.26
CA ARG A 184 6.54 6.06 22.88
C ARG A 184 7.16 5.19 23.97
N ALA A 185 7.79 4.09 23.56
CA ALA A 185 8.53 3.23 24.48
C ALA A 185 9.64 4.02 25.20
N ASP A 186 9.94 3.63 26.44
CA ASP A 186 10.98 4.23 27.27
C ASP A 186 12.41 3.77 26.90
N HIS A 187 12.51 2.86 25.97
CA HIS A 187 13.75 2.31 25.42
C HIS A 187 13.67 2.28 23.87
N PRO A 188 14.82 2.18 23.17
CA PRO A 188 14.86 2.18 21.72
C PRO A 188 14.11 0.97 21.11
N VAL A 189 13.09 1.23 20.30
CA VAL A 189 12.34 0.20 19.57
C VAL A 189 12.41 0.47 18.07
N VAL A 190 12.91 -0.50 17.31
CA VAL A 190 12.84 -0.51 15.85
C VAL A 190 11.68 -1.40 15.41
N LEU A 191 10.75 -0.86 14.62
CA LEU A 191 9.62 -1.63 14.10
C LEU A 191 9.90 -2.09 12.68
N PHE A 192 9.57 -3.35 12.40
CA PHE A 192 9.54 -3.95 11.06
C PHE A 192 8.14 -4.54 10.79
N VAL A 193 7.61 -4.31 9.57
CA VAL A 193 6.33 -4.88 9.11
C VAL A 193 6.56 -5.60 7.79
N GLY A 194 6.46 -6.93 7.78
CA GLY A 194 6.73 -7.69 6.57
C GLY A 194 6.82 -9.20 6.77
N TYR A 195 7.52 -9.86 5.86
CA TYR A 195 7.83 -11.28 5.96
C TYR A 195 9.28 -11.47 6.43
N TRP A 196 9.50 -12.49 7.23
CA TRP A 196 10.85 -12.88 7.70
C TRP A 196 11.77 -13.17 6.52
N ARG A 197 11.31 -14.00 5.59
CA ARG A 197 12.08 -14.39 4.40
C ARG A 197 11.58 -13.70 3.13
N GLY A 198 12.42 -13.75 2.09
CA GLY A 198 12.10 -13.19 0.78
C GLY A 198 12.40 -11.71 0.66
N ARG A 199 11.67 -11.01 -0.19
CA ARG A 199 11.98 -9.62 -0.61
C ARG A 199 11.98 -8.58 0.51
N LYS A 200 11.32 -8.84 1.64
CA LYS A 200 11.25 -7.92 2.80
C LYS A 200 12.48 -7.99 3.69
N ARG A 201 13.27 -9.08 3.61
CA ARG A 201 14.56 -9.27 4.27
C ARG A 201 14.53 -9.11 5.80
N GLY A 202 13.49 -9.61 6.46
CA GLY A 202 13.37 -9.56 7.92
C GLY A 202 14.50 -10.33 8.63
N GLU A 203 14.89 -11.51 8.11
CA GLU A 203 16.01 -12.32 8.63
C GLU A 203 17.34 -11.55 8.60
N GLU A 204 17.60 -10.86 7.50
CA GLU A 204 18.82 -10.07 7.35
C GLU A 204 18.82 -8.84 8.29
N LEU A 205 17.66 -8.19 8.45
CA LEU A 205 17.51 -7.10 9.40
C LEU A 205 17.78 -7.57 10.83
N ALA A 206 17.23 -8.71 11.24
CA ALA A 206 17.43 -9.25 12.59
C ALA A 206 18.90 -9.57 12.83
N ARG A 207 19.59 -10.18 11.87
CA ARG A 207 21.03 -10.44 11.95
C ARG A 207 21.83 -9.14 12.15
N GLN A 208 21.61 -8.13 11.31
CA GLN A 208 22.34 -6.85 11.42
C GLN A 208 21.98 -6.10 12.70
N PHE A 209 20.75 -6.19 13.16
CA PHE A 209 20.33 -5.61 14.44
C PHE A 209 21.15 -6.19 15.60
N GLN A 210 21.28 -7.51 15.64
CA GLN A 210 22.07 -8.22 16.67
C GLN A 210 23.56 -7.95 16.57
N GLU A 211 24.12 -7.90 15.37
CA GLU A 211 25.56 -7.71 15.15
C GLU A 211 26.02 -6.25 15.31
N THR A 212 25.16 -5.28 15.03
CA THR A 212 25.56 -3.86 14.91
C THR A 212 24.81 -2.92 15.85
N VAL A 213 23.49 -3.15 16.07
CA VAL A 213 22.68 -2.27 16.92
C VAL A 213 22.82 -2.64 18.39
N LEU A 214 22.56 -3.88 18.77
CA LEU A 214 22.60 -4.34 20.17
C LEU A 214 23.95 -4.07 20.90
N PRO A 215 25.12 -4.21 20.28
CA PRO A 215 26.36 -3.87 20.95
C PRO A 215 26.50 -2.40 21.37
N LYS A 216 25.80 -1.49 20.66
CA LYS A 216 25.80 -0.04 20.93
C LYS A 216 24.60 0.40 21.76
N HIS A 217 23.48 -0.31 21.65
CA HIS A 217 22.21 -0.07 22.34
C HIS A 217 21.71 -1.40 22.97
N PRO A 218 22.24 -1.83 24.12
CA PRO A 218 21.93 -3.15 24.69
C PRO A 218 20.48 -3.33 25.14
N ASP A 219 19.76 -2.24 25.34
CA ASP A 219 18.37 -2.17 25.71
C ASP A 219 17.41 -2.04 24.51
N ALA A 220 17.95 -1.96 23.28
CA ALA A 220 17.14 -1.84 22.09
C ALA A 220 16.38 -3.13 21.75
N GLU A 221 15.17 -2.98 21.23
CA GLU A 221 14.36 -4.09 20.72
C GLU A 221 14.05 -3.91 19.22
N LEU A 222 14.07 -5.01 18.48
CA LEU A 222 13.52 -5.10 17.11
C LEU A 222 12.17 -5.81 17.18
N TRP A 223 11.09 -5.06 16.96
CA TRP A 223 9.74 -5.61 16.92
C TRP A 223 9.38 -6.02 15.48
N MET A 224 9.06 -7.29 15.29
CA MET A 224 8.76 -7.86 13.98
C MET A 224 7.29 -8.24 13.86
N VAL A 225 6.53 -7.45 13.12
CA VAL A 225 5.15 -7.75 12.74
C VAL A 225 5.19 -8.66 11.50
N SER A 226 5.24 -9.96 11.75
CA SER A 226 5.36 -11.00 10.74
C SER A 226 4.83 -12.33 11.27
N GLN A 227 4.29 -13.17 10.37
CA GLN A 227 3.73 -14.49 10.73
C GLN A 227 4.72 -15.64 10.58
N ASP A 228 5.85 -15.39 9.94
CA ASP A 228 6.85 -16.40 9.57
C ASP A 228 8.18 -16.22 10.29
N VAL A 229 8.20 -15.44 11.39
CA VAL A 229 9.35 -15.30 12.27
C VAL A 229 9.53 -16.60 13.04
N PRO A 230 10.75 -17.21 13.07
CA PRO A 230 11.03 -18.38 13.89
C PRO A 230 10.85 -18.11 15.39
N ASP A 231 10.58 -19.17 16.17
CA ASP A 231 10.45 -19.06 17.63
C ASP A 231 11.76 -18.64 18.31
N ASP A 232 12.91 -19.07 17.78
CA ASP A 232 14.23 -18.68 18.25
C ASP A 232 14.88 -17.73 17.23
N VAL A 233 14.79 -16.44 17.51
CA VAL A 233 15.34 -15.35 16.66
C VAL A 233 16.52 -14.64 17.32
N GLY A 234 16.97 -15.12 18.49
CA GLY A 234 18.08 -14.57 19.24
C GLY A 234 17.73 -13.27 20.02
N PRO A 235 18.74 -12.67 20.68
CA PRO A 235 18.55 -11.58 21.62
C PRO A 235 18.04 -10.30 20.93
N GLY A 236 17.23 -9.52 21.67
CA GLY A 236 16.74 -8.21 21.25
C GLY A 236 15.69 -8.23 20.14
N VAL A 237 15.31 -9.39 19.61
CA VAL A 237 14.30 -9.52 18.56
C VAL A 237 13.02 -10.07 19.15
N ARG A 238 11.88 -9.37 18.92
CA ARG A 238 10.58 -9.74 19.41
C ARG A 238 9.61 -9.99 18.26
N ALA A 239 9.17 -11.22 18.10
CA ALA A 239 8.12 -11.58 17.13
C ALA A 239 6.76 -11.17 17.69
N LEU A 240 6.06 -10.25 17.01
CA LEU A 240 4.71 -9.82 17.39
C LEU A 240 3.63 -10.62 16.66
N GLY A 241 4.02 -11.47 15.72
CA GLY A 241 3.05 -12.21 14.92
C GLY A 241 2.21 -11.30 14.04
N ARG A 242 0.93 -11.63 13.94
CA ARG A 242 -0.07 -10.83 13.24
C ARG A 242 -0.80 -9.93 14.23
N LEU A 243 -0.82 -8.65 13.91
CA LEU A 243 -1.55 -7.64 14.67
C LEU A 243 -2.88 -7.29 13.98
N THR A 244 -3.85 -6.85 14.75
CA THR A 244 -5.01 -6.10 14.26
C THR A 244 -4.57 -4.71 13.80
N ASP A 245 -5.44 -3.99 13.09
CA ASP A 245 -5.13 -2.65 12.60
C ASP A 245 -4.85 -1.66 13.75
N ASP A 246 -5.55 -1.78 14.87
CA ASP A 246 -5.35 -0.92 16.05
C ASP A 246 -4.06 -1.29 16.81
N GLU A 247 -3.74 -2.57 16.94
CA GLU A 247 -2.47 -3.03 17.51
C GLU A 247 -1.28 -2.62 16.65
N LEU A 248 -1.44 -2.66 15.32
CA LEU A 248 -0.41 -2.21 14.38
C LEU A 248 -0.17 -0.70 14.53
N ALA A 249 -1.23 0.10 14.58
CA ALA A 249 -1.11 1.54 14.83
C ALA A 249 -0.43 1.85 16.16
N LEU A 250 -0.76 1.08 17.22
CA LEU A 250 -0.10 1.20 18.52
C LEU A 250 1.40 0.87 18.43
N ALA A 251 1.77 -0.20 17.71
CA ALA A 251 3.18 -0.57 17.52
C ALA A 251 3.97 0.54 16.80
N PHE A 252 3.37 1.19 15.80
CA PHE A 252 3.97 2.37 15.17
C PHE A 252 4.12 3.55 16.15
N GLN A 253 3.15 3.81 17.01
CA GLN A 253 3.23 4.90 18.01
C GLN A 253 4.30 4.64 19.09
N GLN A 254 4.55 3.38 19.42
CA GLN A 254 5.53 2.99 20.43
C GLN A 254 6.98 2.96 19.91
N ALA A 255 7.17 2.74 18.63
CA ALA A 255 8.50 2.63 18.04
C ALA A 255 9.26 3.97 18.00
N TRP A 256 10.60 3.90 18.00
CA TRP A 256 11.51 5.02 17.81
C TRP A 256 11.91 5.22 16.37
N ALA A 257 11.99 4.13 15.62
CA ALA A 257 12.29 4.12 14.18
C ALA A 257 11.54 2.97 13.49
N PHE A 258 11.32 3.12 12.19
CA PHE A 258 10.82 2.06 11.34
C PHE A 258 11.90 1.62 10.37
N CYS A 259 12.08 0.32 10.19
CA CYS A 259 13.03 -0.23 9.21
C CYS A 259 12.37 -1.25 8.30
N LEU A 260 12.52 -1.08 6.98
CA LEU A 260 12.09 -2.07 5.99
C LEU A 260 13.12 -2.16 4.85
N PRO A 261 14.09 -3.10 4.94
CA PRO A 261 15.17 -3.25 3.96
C PRO A 261 14.76 -4.09 2.75
N SER A 262 13.59 -3.78 2.16
CA SER A 262 13.05 -4.53 1.03
C SER A 262 13.89 -4.41 -0.25
N ASP A 263 14.02 -5.50 -0.99
CA ASP A 263 14.59 -5.51 -2.36
C ASP A 263 13.73 -4.71 -3.32
N TYR A 264 12.44 -4.81 -3.17
CA TYR A 264 11.46 -4.19 -4.05
C TYR A 264 10.16 -3.84 -3.32
N GLU A 265 9.71 -2.62 -3.50
CA GLU A 265 8.38 -2.14 -3.18
C GLU A 265 7.85 -1.34 -4.36
N GLY A 266 6.62 -1.66 -4.81
CA GLY A 266 5.94 -0.89 -5.86
C GLY A 266 5.52 0.50 -5.37
N PHE A 267 5.12 0.58 -4.09
CA PHE A 267 4.80 1.82 -3.39
C PHE A 267 5.40 1.85 -1.98
N GLY A 268 5.10 0.84 -1.16
CA GLY A 268 5.62 0.74 0.20
C GLY A 268 4.68 1.38 1.23
N ILE A 269 3.46 0.90 1.31
CA ILE A 269 2.46 1.35 2.30
C ILE A 269 3.05 1.45 3.71
N PRO A 270 3.84 0.46 4.23
CA PRO A 270 4.40 0.56 5.57
C PRO A 270 5.35 1.75 5.79
N TYR A 271 6.00 2.26 4.73
CA TYR A 271 6.78 3.49 4.85
C TYR A 271 5.87 4.69 5.13
N VAL A 272 4.73 4.78 4.44
CA VAL A 272 3.79 5.89 4.63
C VAL A 272 3.13 5.81 6.00
N GLU A 273 2.78 4.60 6.47
CA GLU A 273 2.24 4.38 7.82
C GLU A 273 3.23 4.81 8.90
N ALA A 274 4.51 4.47 8.74
CA ALA A 274 5.58 4.91 9.62
C ALA A 274 5.75 6.44 9.62
N MET A 275 5.81 7.04 8.44
CA MET A 275 5.91 8.50 8.26
C MET A 275 4.71 9.22 8.87
N ALA A 276 3.49 8.70 8.66
CA ALA A 276 2.27 9.24 9.27
C ALA A 276 2.28 9.16 10.79
N SER A 277 2.92 8.12 11.34
CA SER A 277 3.12 7.96 12.79
C SER A 277 4.28 8.79 13.35
N GLY A 278 4.91 9.62 12.53
CA GLY A 278 6.05 10.46 12.93
C GLY A 278 7.32 9.66 13.22
N LEU A 279 7.49 8.50 12.56
CA LEU A 279 8.70 7.70 12.69
C LEU A 279 9.73 8.05 11.61
N PRO A 280 10.99 8.23 11.96
CA PRO A 280 12.06 8.19 10.99
C PRO A 280 12.15 6.79 10.37
N VAL A 281 12.32 6.77 9.04
CA VAL A 281 12.35 5.54 8.24
C VAL A 281 13.78 5.21 7.83
N VAL A 282 14.18 3.95 7.99
CA VAL A 282 15.39 3.39 7.39
C VAL A 282 14.96 2.38 6.31
N ALA A 283 15.46 2.55 5.11
CA ALA A 283 15.09 1.73 3.95
C ALA A 283 16.29 1.43 3.04
N THR A 284 16.15 0.41 2.22
CA THR A 284 17.07 0.16 1.09
C THR A 284 16.60 0.90 -0.17
N PRO A 285 17.48 1.21 -1.13
CA PRO A 285 17.15 1.98 -2.33
C PRO A 285 16.31 1.15 -3.31
N ASN A 286 15.01 1.04 -3.05
CA ASN A 286 14.00 0.44 -3.93
C ASN A 286 13.05 1.51 -4.48
N PRO A 287 12.28 1.21 -5.55
CA PRO A 287 11.39 2.19 -6.19
C PRO A 287 10.40 2.86 -5.25
N GLY A 288 9.70 2.08 -4.40
CA GLY A 288 8.73 2.61 -3.45
C GLY A 288 9.37 3.50 -2.39
N ALA A 289 10.49 3.07 -1.79
CA ALA A 289 11.22 3.89 -0.83
C ALA A 289 11.63 5.23 -1.43
N ARG A 290 12.23 5.22 -2.64
CA ARG A 290 12.63 6.46 -3.34
C ARG A 290 11.46 7.40 -3.58
N TYR A 291 10.32 6.88 -4.03
CA TYR A 291 9.15 7.72 -4.29
C TYR A 291 8.54 8.29 -3.02
N VAL A 292 8.27 7.44 -2.04
CA VAL A 292 7.62 7.84 -0.79
C VAL A 292 8.50 8.80 0.01
N THR A 293 9.81 8.54 0.07
CA THR A 293 10.75 9.35 0.87
C THR A 293 11.40 10.50 0.09
N ASP A 294 10.85 10.82 -1.10
CA ASP A 294 11.37 11.89 -1.95
C ASP A 294 12.87 11.76 -2.25
N GLY A 295 13.24 10.58 -2.75
CA GLY A 295 14.63 10.26 -3.07
C GLY A 295 15.55 10.07 -1.86
N GLY A 296 14.99 9.88 -0.65
CA GLY A 296 15.73 9.75 0.59
C GLY A 296 15.85 11.07 1.37
N ARG A 297 15.17 12.16 0.96
CA ARG A 297 15.20 13.44 1.71
C ARG A 297 14.49 13.36 3.06
N THR A 298 13.46 12.53 3.17
CA THR A 298 12.66 12.38 4.38
C THR A 298 12.89 11.05 5.10
N ALA A 299 14.00 10.35 4.79
CA ALA A 299 14.34 9.06 5.37
C ALA A 299 15.84 8.77 5.21
N VAL A 300 16.33 7.77 5.91
CA VAL A 300 17.67 7.20 5.70
C VAL A 300 17.56 6.07 4.68
N VAL A 301 18.09 6.27 3.47
CA VAL A 301 18.06 5.27 2.40
C VAL A 301 19.50 4.84 2.11
N VAL A 302 19.83 3.60 2.50
CA VAL A 302 21.19 3.05 2.44
C VAL A 302 21.22 1.65 1.82
N PRO A 303 22.35 1.21 1.26
CA PRO A 303 22.55 -0.17 0.85
C PRO A 303 22.23 -1.16 2.00
N LEU A 304 21.88 -2.39 1.64
CA LEU A 304 21.46 -3.39 2.63
C LEU A 304 22.52 -3.63 3.71
N GLU A 305 23.77 -3.71 3.33
CA GLU A 305 24.92 -3.91 4.22
C GLU A 305 25.11 -2.82 5.28
N ASP A 306 24.60 -1.63 5.04
CA ASP A 306 24.74 -0.45 5.91
C ASP A 306 23.54 -0.24 6.83
N VAL A 307 22.44 -1.02 6.70
CA VAL A 307 21.20 -0.84 7.46
C VAL A 307 21.41 -0.88 8.96
N GLY A 308 22.17 -1.85 9.46
CA GLY A 308 22.48 -1.98 10.89
C GLY A 308 23.25 -0.78 11.44
N THR A 309 24.24 -0.29 10.70
CA THR A 309 25.02 0.91 11.06
C THR A 309 24.14 2.15 11.09
N ALA A 310 23.33 2.34 10.04
CA ALA A 310 22.41 3.47 9.94
C ALA A 310 21.36 3.48 11.08
N LEU A 311 20.85 2.31 11.47
CA LEU A 311 19.96 2.18 12.62
C LEU A 311 20.65 2.55 13.92
N ALA A 312 21.86 2.03 14.16
CA ALA A 312 22.60 2.31 15.39
C ALA A 312 22.92 3.81 15.54
N GLU A 313 23.31 4.47 14.45
CA GLU A 313 23.55 5.91 14.41
C GLU A 313 22.26 6.71 14.63
N LEU A 314 21.17 6.32 13.96
CA LEU A 314 19.87 6.98 14.10
C LEU A 314 19.31 6.88 15.52
N LEU A 315 19.47 5.73 16.19
CA LEU A 315 19.03 5.56 17.57
C LEU A 315 19.83 6.40 18.57
N ALA A 316 21.09 6.72 18.26
CA ALA A 316 21.94 7.57 19.08
C ALA A 316 21.70 9.09 18.90
N ASP A 317 20.99 9.51 17.85
CA ASP A 317 20.85 10.91 17.46
C ASP A 317 19.38 11.37 17.51
N ASP A 318 18.96 11.92 18.66
CA ASP A 318 17.61 12.42 18.89
C ASP A 318 17.25 13.56 17.91
N ALA A 319 18.18 14.49 17.68
CA ALA A 319 17.95 15.63 16.81
C ALA A 319 17.70 15.17 15.36
N ARG A 320 18.45 14.18 14.91
CA ARG A 320 18.27 13.61 13.58
C ARG A 320 16.95 12.86 13.45
N ARG A 321 16.53 12.13 14.50
CA ARG A 321 15.21 11.47 14.49
C ARG A 321 14.07 12.48 14.41
N GLU A 322 14.16 13.59 15.18
CA GLU A 322 13.15 14.65 15.16
C GLU A 322 13.09 15.36 13.80
N GLU A 323 14.23 15.67 13.19
CA GLU A 323 14.31 16.29 11.86
C GLU A 323 13.65 15.41 10.80
N LEU A 324 14.00 14.12 10.77
CA LEU A 324 13.41 13.16 9.82
C LEU A 324 11.91 12.94 10.05
N ALA A 325 11.47 12.86 11.31
CA ALA A 325 10.07 12.76 11.66
C ALA A 325 9.26 13.98 11.18
N ALA A 326 9.76 15.17 11.39
CA ALA A 326 9.11 16.41 10.94
C ALA A 326 8.99 16.45 9.41
N SER A 327 10.07 16.17 8.68
CA SER A 327 10.06 16.15 7.22
C SER A 327 9.18 15.02 6.65
N ALA A 328 9.11 13.87 7.34
CA ALA A 328 8.22 12.76 6.98
C ALA A 328 6.75 13.12 7.16
N LEU A 329 6.37 13.80 8.25
CA LEU A 329 5.00 14.27 8.50
C LEU A 329 4.54 15.32 7.48
N GLU A 330 5.44 16.18 7.01
CA GLU A 330 5.13 17.09 5.90
C GLU A 330 4.90 16.33 4.61
N ARG A 331 5.80 15.41 4.27
CA ARG A 331 5.72 14.61 3.04
C ARG A 331 4.47 13.74 2.97
N VAL A 332 4.05 13.17 4.09
CA VAL A 332 2.91 12.25 4.15
C VAL A 332 1.58 12.90 3.77
N GLN A 333 1.48 14.24 3.81
CA GLN A 333 0.27 14.96 3.42
C GLN A 333 -0.14 14.68 1.96
N GLU A 334 0.80 14.32 1.10
CA GLU A 334 0.50 13.91 -0.28
C GLU A 334 -0.15 12.52 -0.37
N PHE A 335 -0.04 11.72 0.67
CA PHE A 335 -0.47 10.32 0.76
C PHE A 335 -1.64 10.12 1.73
N THR A 336 -2.25 11.20 2.24
CA THR A 336 -3.45 11.06 3.07
C THR A 336 -4.59 10.45 2.25
N LEU A 337 -5.42 9.65 2.89
CA LEU A 337 -6.59 9.05 2.23
C LEU A 337 -7.48 10.15 1.60
N GLU A 338 -7.66 11.27 2.30
CA GLU A 338 -8.39 12.43 1.81
C GLU A 338 -7.81 12.98 0.49
N SER A 339 -6.51 13.28 0.45
CA SER A 339 -5.81 13.78 -0.75
C SER A 339 -5.90 12.80 -1.93
N VAL A 340 -5.83 11.50 -1.66
CA VAL A 340 -5.93 10.46 -2.69
C VAL A 340 -7.34 10.36 -3.22
N VAL A 341 -8.35 10.40 -2.35
CA VAL A 341 -9.77 10.36 -2.76
C VAL A 341 -10.13 11.60 -3.59
N ASP A 342 -9.67 12.79 -3.21
CA ASP A 342 -9.88 14.02 -4.00
C ASP A 342 -9.36 13.88 -5.43
N ARG A 343 -8.18 13.28 -5.60
CA ARG A 343 -7.61 13.01 -6.93
C ARG A 343 -8.47 12.03 -7.74
N TYR A 344 -8.99 10.97 -7.10
CA TYR A 344 -9.91 10.04 -7.78
C TYR A 344 -11.24 10.69 -8.13
N GLU A 345 -11.84 11.46 -7.23
CA GLU A 345 -13.10 12.18 -7.53
C GLU A 345 -12.94 13.14 -8.71
N ALA A 346 -11.81 13.86 -8.80
CA ALA A 346 -11.48 14.68 -9.95
C ALA A 346 -11.42 13.87 -11.25
N LEU A 347 -10.81 12.68 -11.22
CA LEU A 347 -10.75 11.78 -12.39
C LEU A 347 -12.14 11.22 -12.77
N TYR A 348 -13.01 10.95 -11.80
CA TYR A 348 -14.36 10.45 -12.07
C TYR A 348 -15.25 11.49 -12.75
N ARG A 349 -14.99 12.77 -12.51
CA ARG A 349 -15.77 13.89 -13.04
C ARG A 349 -15.19 14.53 -14.31
N ALA A 350 -13.90 14.29 -14.61
CA ALA A 350 -13.21 14.79 -15.80
C ALA A 350 -13.65 14.05 -17.05
#